data_2b228b9a05c8f829c71d46dbf9d15031
#
_entry.id   2b228b9a05c8f829c71d46dbf9d15031
#
_cell.length_a   1.000
_cell.length_b   1.000
_cell.length_c   1.000
_cell.angle_alpha   90.00
_cell.angle_beta   90.00
_cell.angle_gamma   90.00
#
_symmetry.space_group_name_H-M   'P 1'
#
loop_
_entity.id
_entity.type
_entity.pdbx_description
1 polymer ?
#
loop_
_entity_poly.entity_id
_entity_poly.type
_entity_poly.pdbx_seq_one_letter_code
_entity_poly.pdbx_strand_id
1 'polypeptide(L)'
;MKIIIYIFVFSIIISSIFSQDKLRWTFELINHGARAPHLGLDSDLKDFMNHTWIGQNELTGVGLRQSFLVGYRDRLRYIEEKELISEEYDPRDIIVYASENNRTLMSASALLHGLFLPGTGPVIANLNLSERAVPPVDPSTYEAEKKELDDDNCTALPGRMNLVPVHIFFSHEYFTQYETSKKCLGLKSYEEKNKKRQGVKQFLDEMTEKYGNNLKTLFPGKDSNLLKDYDFAYNIFDTIISLYFDGADEFEKIVQILKVPEEDLLKDCYRFISLNTVGNGIDKDKEFINYLVSPLFSKILYFMDYRIEKDLNGEENYKGYDLPKYFILSGVTNSCGAFMSFMNKYFGTEIKYANFSTNIHLELFREDKGGDLTENNYRIEYYYNDDFLLSMPYTEFKNKIKSELYSQDDVKKFCKEESKKDDNNKVNWFMIGSIIASVVVIILIVIIIIILKNRVRDNTSQVEDKVKLLRDTNRTSAEVNEQNNDNA
;
A
#
# COMPACT_ATOMS: atom_id res chain seq x y z
N MET A 1 -11.66 -52.30 40.36
CA MET A 1 -12.08 -52.50 38.98
C MET A 1 -13.16 -51.48 38.52
N LYS A 2 -14.28 -51.31 39.23
CA LYS A 2 -15.33 -50.33 38.83
C LYS A 2 -14.85 -48.88 38.78
N ILE A 3 -14.04 -48.41 39.71
CA ILE A 3 -13.51 -47.03 39.71
C ILE A 3 -12.56 -46.77 38.53
N ILE A 4 -11.73 -47.74 38.15
CA ILE A 4 -10.82 -47.62 36.99
C ILE A 4 -11.63 -47.56 35.69
N ILE A 5 -12.73 -48.30 35.59
CA ILE A 5 -13.63 -48.24 34.44
C ILE A 5 -14.32 -46.86 34.36
N TYR A 6 -14.77 -46.31 35.50
CA TYR A 6 -15.34 -44.96 35.53
C TYR A 6 -14.33 -43.86 35.14
N ILE A 7 -13.09 -43.97 35.61
CA ILE A 7 -12.03 -43.02 35.22
C ILE A 7 -11.72 -43.15 33.73
N PHE A 8 -11.67 -44.38 33.21
CA PHE A 8 -11.39 -44.62 31.78
C PHE A 8 -12.56 -44.17 30.90
N VAL A 9 -13.79 -44.43 31.28
CA VAL A 9 -14.99 -43.95 30.59
C VAL A 9 -15.12 -42.44 30.70
N PHE A 10 -14.78 -41.83 31.84
CA PHE A 10 -14.78 -40.39 32.02
C PHE A 10 -13.65 -39.71 31.23
N SER A 11 -12.47 -40.34 31.13
CA SER A 11 -11.38 -39.84 30.27
C SER A 11 -11.70 -39.97 28.77
N ILE A 12 -12.41 -41.04 28.34
CA ILE A 12 -12.88 -41.20 26.97
C ILE A 12 -13.98 -40.17 26.65
N ILE A 13 -14.91 -39.96 27.60
CA ILE A 13 -15.95 -38.92 27.45
C ILE A 13 -15.35 -37.53 27.41
N ILE A 14 -14.34 -37.23 28.24
CA ILE A 14 -13.61 -35.98 28.20
C ILE A 14 -12.83 -35.85 26.88
N SER A 15 -12.14 -36.90 26.43
CA SER A 15 -11.43 -36.87 25.14
C SER A 15 -12.37 -36.81 23.93
N SER A 16 -13.59 -37.34 24.00
CA SER A 16 -14.59 -37.19 22.94
C SER A 16 -15.36 -35.87 23.00
N ILE A 17 -15.34 -35.17 24.14
CA ILE A 17 -15.89 -33.80 24.25
C ILE A 17 -14.87 -32.76 23.75
N PHE A 18 -13.57 -33.09 23.70
CA PHE A 18 -12.50 -32.28 23.15
C PHE A 18 -11.92 -32.86 21.86
N SER A 19 -12.80 -33.21 20.89
CA SER A 19 -12.36 -33.18 19.49
C SER A 19 -12.06 -31.71 19.16
N GLN A 20 -10.80 -31.33 19.32
CA GLN A 20 -10.38 -29.94 19.12
C GLN A 20 -10.40 -29.69 17.63
N ASP A 21 -11.30 -28.81 17.18
CA ASP A 21 -11.31 -28.36 15.80
C ASP A 21 -9.92 -27.87 15.41
N LYS A 22 -9.40 -28.39 14.30
CA LYS A 22 -8.04 -28.10 13.86
C LYS A 22 -8.03 -26.90 12.94
N LEU A 23 -7.31 -25.84 13.31
CA LEU A 23 -7.01 -24.72 12.41
C LEU A 23 -6.15 -25.22 11.25
N ARG A 24 -6.59 -24.98 10.01
CA ARG A 24 -5.91 -25.48 8.80
C ARG A 24 -5.25 -24.38 7.97
N TRP A 25 -5.84 -23.17 8.02
CA TRP A 25 -5.37 -22.03 7.26
C TRP A 25 -5.89 -20.75 7.88
N THR A 26 -5.11 -19.67 7.77
CA THR A 26 -5.55 -18.33 8.19
C THR A 26 -5.10 -17.26 7.22
N PHE A 27 -5.96 -16.26 7.06
CA PHE A 27 -5.66 -14.99 6.43
C PHE A 27 -5.73 -13.88 7.46
N GLU A 28 -4.75 -13.00 7.43
CA GLU A 28 -4.75 -11.77 8.22
C GLU A 28 -4.60 -10.54 7.34
N LEU A 29 -5.46 -9.55 7.55
CA LEU A 29 -5.32 -8.21 7.01
C LEU A 29 -5.06 -7.24 8.16
N ILE A 30 -3.87 -6.62 8.15
CA ILE A 30 -3.49 -5.63 9.15
C ILE A 30 -3.44 -4.22 8.54
N ASN A 31 -4.00 -3.23 9.25
CA ASN A 31 -3.73 -1.82 8.98
C ASN A 31 -2.35 -1.45 9.52
N HIS A 32 -1.63 -0.56 8.85
CA HIS A 32 -0.36 -0.07 9.38
C HIS A 32 -0.51 0.55 10.78
N GLY A 33 0.58 0.60 11.56
CA GLY A 33 0.63 1.25 12.86
C GLY A 33 0.50 2.78 12.79
N ALA A 34 0.54 3.43 13.95
CA ALA A 34 0.51 4.88 14.08
C ALA A 34 1.61 5.53 13.23
N ARG A 35 1.26 6.63 12.59
CA ARG A 35 2.10 7.33 11.61
C ARG A 35 1.97 8.84 11.72
N ALA A 36 2.94 9.54 11.15
CA ALA A 36 2.83 10.98 10.89
C ALA A 36 1.63 11.30 9.98
N PRO A 37 1.09 12.51 10.01
CA PRO A 37 -0.02 12.93 9.17
C PRO A 37 0.24 12.68 7.67
N HIS A 38 -0.83 12.38 6.93
CA HIS A 38 -0.75 12.03 5.51
C HIS A 38 -0.33 13.20 4.63
N LEU A 39 -0.91 14.36 4.87
CA LEU A 39 -0.59 15.58 4.13
C LEU A 39 0.28 16.49 5.00
N GLY A 40 1.23 17.17 4.36
CA GLY A 40 2.05 18.16 5.06
C GLY A 40 1.15 19.18 5.75
N LEU A 41 1.53 19.50 6.97
CA LEU A 41 0.85 20.56 7.73
C LEU A 41 0.80 21.82 6.86
N ASP A 42 -0.40 22.40 6.73
CA ASP A 42 -0.55 23.77 6.22
C ASP A 42 0.39 24.68 7.01
N SER A 43 0.90 25.73 6.40
CA SER A 43 1.83 26.67 7.03
C SER A 43 1.33 27.15 8.39
N ASP A 44 0.00 27.35 8.50
CA ASP A 44 -0.64 27.82 9.71
C ASP A 44 -0.64 26.79 10.87
N LEU A 45 -0.67 25.48 10.54
CA LEU A 45 -0.53 24.42 11.52
C LEU A 45 0.92 24.25 11.98
N LYS A 46 1.89 24.50 11.11
CA LYS A 46 3.31 24.43 11.46
C LYS A 46 3.68 25.39 12.57
N ASP A 47 3.08 26.59 12.55
CA ASP A 47 3.35 27.61 13.57
C ASP A 47 2.79 27.22 14.95
N PHE A 48 1.74 26.39 14.99
CA PHE A 48 1.17 25.85 16.21
C PHE A 48 1.93 24.63 16.73
N MET A 49 2.59 23.87 15.84
CA MET A 49 3.18 22.57 16.12
C MET A 49 4.66 22.70 16.52
N ASN A 50 4.99 22.24 17.74
CA ASN A 50 6.37 21.96 18.14
C ASN A 50 6.76 20.49 17.89
N HIS A 51 5.76 19.61 17.77
CA HIS A 51 6.00 18.20 17.51
C HIS A 51 6.55 18.00 16.09
N THR A 52 7.61 17.20 15.97
CA THR A 52 8.27 16.94 14.68
C THR A 52 8.26 15.45 14.38
N TRP A 53 7.89 15.11 13.14
CA TRP A 53 7.98 13.76 12.61
C TRP A 53 9.17 13.64 11.64
N ILE A 54 9.73 12.43 11.53
CA ILE A 54 10.84 12.15 10.60
C ILE A 54 10.43 12.41 9.16
N GLY A 55 9.15 12.20 8.81
CA GLY A 55 8.62 12.43 7.47
C GLY A 55 7.10 12.40 7.47
N GLN A 56 6.52 12.84 6.35
CA GLN A 56 5.07 12.75 6.16
C GLN A 56 4.64 11.31 5.94
N ASN A 57 3.54 10.89 6.57
CA ASN A 57 2.94 9.57 6.34
C ASN A 57 3.87 8.39 6.69
N GLU A 58 4.98 8.64 7.37
CA GLU A 58 5.91 7.62 7.83
C GLU A 58 5.49 7.02 9.17
N LEU A 59 5.79 5.75 9.38
CA LEU A 59 5.47 5.03 10.60
C LEU A 59 6.26 5.60 11.77
N THR A 60 5.60 5.77 12.93
CA THR A 60 6.26 6.25 14.16
C THR A 60 6.77 5.10 15.03
N GLY A 61 7.55 5.41 16.07
CA GLY A 61 7.99 4.42 17.06
C GLY A 61 6.79 3.76 17.77
N VAL A 62 5.72 4.51 17.99
CA VAL A 62 4.45 3.97 18.53
C VAL A 62 3.85 2.97 17.55
N GLY A 63 3.80 3.29 16.26
CA GLY A 63 3.28 2.40 15.23
C GLY A 63 4.09 1.11 15.07
N LEU A 64 5.43 1.20 15.20
CA LEU A 64 6.28 0.01 15.24
C LEU A 64 5.92 -0.90 16.40
N ARG A 65 5.78 -0.34 17.63
CA ARG A 65 5.41 -1.10 18.82
C ARG A 65 4.04 -1.74 18.72
N GLN A 66 3.04 -1.00 18.19
CA GLN A 66 1.70 -1.53 17.95
C GLN A 66 1.75 -2.76 17.05
N SER A 67 2.42 -2.67 15.90
CA SER A 67 2.53 -3.78 14.96
C SER A 67 3.30 -4.97 15.54
N PHE A 68 4.37 -4.72 16.30
CA PHE A 68 5.11 -5.77 17.02
C PHE A 68 4.19 -6.53 18.00
N LEU A 69 3.38 -5.81 18.78
CA LEU A 69 2.48 -6.43 19.76
C LEU A 69 1.37 -7.25 19.10
N VAL A 70 0.89 -6.84 17.91
CA VAL A 70 -0.02 -7.68 17.10
C VAL A 70 0.69 -8.98 16.72
N GLY A 71 1.90 -8.91 16.19
CA GLY A 71 2.68 -10.11 15.84
C GLY A 71 2.99 -11.02 17.04
N TYR A 72 3.25 -10.44 18.22
CA TYR A 72 3.42 -11.23 19.44
C TYR A 72 2.14 -11.97 19.85
N ARG A 73 1.01 -11.32 19.74
CA ARG A 73 -0.30 -11.96 19.98
C ARG A 73 -0.57 -13.08 18.95
N ASP A 74 -0.20 -12.88 17.69
CA ASP A 74 -0.32 -13.91 16.64
C ASP A 74 0.62 -15.09 16.91
N ARG A 75 1.80 -14.85 17.46
CA ARG A 75 2.66 -15.91 17.97
C ARG A 75 1.94 -16.78 18.99
N LEU A 76 1.34 -16.17 20.02
CA LEU A 76 0.61 -16.91 21.06
C LEU A 76 -0.52 -17.75 20.45
N ARG A 77 -1.24 -17.21 19.47
CA ARG A 77 -2.36 -17.90 18.84
C ARG A 77 -1.92 -18.96 17.83
N TYR A 78 -1.05 -18.61 16.87
CA TYR A 78 -0.79 -19.48 15.72
C TYR A 78 0.42 -20.40 15.87
N ILE A 79 1.34 -20.09 16.76
CA ILE A 79 2.47 -20.95 17.10
C ILE A 79 2.18 -21.74 18.37
N GLU A 80 1.84 -21.08 19.48
CA GLU A 80 1.79 -21.71 20.79
C GLU A 80 0.45 -22.42 21.07
N GLU A 81 -0.69 -21.81 20.70
CA GLU A 81 -2.01 -22.38 20.97
C GLU A 81 -2.52 -23.33 19.85
N LYS A 82 -2.50 -22.86 18.60
CA LYS A 82 -3.08 -23.58 17.46
C LYS A 82 -2.08 -24.46 16.71
N GLU A 83 -0.78 -24.30 16.96
CA GLU A 83 0.30 -25.04 16.30
C GLU A 83 0.14 -25.05 14.76
N LEU A 84 -0.32 -23.93 14.18
CA LEU A 84 -0.55 -23.79 12.75
C LEU A 84 0.76 -23.72 11.99
N ILE A 85 1.71 -22.91 12.50
CA ILE A 85 3.05 -22.72 11.93
C ILE A 85 4.12 -23.00 12.98
N SER A 86 5.35 -23.23 12.54
CA SER A 86 6.46 -23.51 13.43
C SER A 86 7.01 -22.23 14.10
N GLU A 87 7.70 -22.39 15.22
CA GLU A 87 8.43 -21.33 15.90
C GLU A 87 9.58 -20.77 15.04
N GLU A 88 10.26 -21.66 14.29
CA GLU A 88 11.26 -21.27 13.31
C GLU A 88 10.57 -20.91 11.99
N TYR A 89 11.05 -19.84 11.35
CA TYR A 89 10.52 -19.41 10.05
C TYR A 89 10.69 -20.50 8.98
N ASP A 90 9.57 -20.96 8.42
CA ASP A 90 9.52 -21.83 7.25
C ASP A 90 8.80 -21.06 6.10
N PRO A 91 9.49 -20.76 4.97
CA PRO A 91 8.88 -20.01 3.87
C PRO A 91 7.73 -20.75 3.18
N ARG A 92 7.49 -22.02 3.53
CA ARG A 92 6.36 -22.82 3.04
C ARG A 92 5.12 -22.69 3.94
N ASP A 93 5.29 -22.22 5.17
CA ASP A 93 4.19 -22.09 6.12
C ASP A 93 3.55 -20.69 6.07
N ILE A 94 4.30 -19.65 5.71
CA ILE A 94 3.83 -18.26 5.77
C ILE A 94 4.24 -17.46 4.53
N ILE A 95 3.34 -16.61 4.05
CA ILE A 95 3.62 -15.62 3.03
C ILE A 95 3.10 -14.26 3.49
N VAL A 96 3.92 -13.22 3.30
CA VAL A 96 3.62 -11.87 3.75
C VAL A 96 3.71 -10.90 2.60
N TYR A 97 2.64 -10.16 2.37
CA TYR A 97 2.60 -9.07 1.42
C TYR A 97 2.33 -7.74 2.12
N ALA A 98 2.93 -6.68 1.61
CA ALA A 98 2.62 -5.32 2.02
C ALA A 98 2.35 -4.45 0.80
N SER A 99 1.60 -3.39 1.00
CA SER A 99 1.48 -2.38 -0.02
C SER A 99 2.79 -1.60 -0.23
N GLU A 100 2.87 -0.88 -1.34
CA GLU A 100 4.04 -0.14 -1.83
C GLU A 100 4.41 1.09 -0.95
N ASN A 101 4.08 1.09 0.33
CA ASN A 101 4.31 2.21 1.25
C ASN A 101 5.26 1.81 2.39
N ASN A 102 6.19 2.70 2.76
CA ASN A 102 7.12 2.44 3.86
C ASN A 102 6.40 2.02 5.14
N ARG A 103 5.34 2.72 5.53
CA ARG A 103 4.60 2.42 6.76
C ARG A 103 4.00 1.02 6.79
N THR A 104 3.52 0.49 5.66
CA THR A 104 2.95 -0.86 5.59
C THR A 104 4.05 -1.92 5.58
N LEU A 105 5.15 -1.69 4.87
CA LEU A 105 6.34 -2.55 4.88
C LEU A 105 6.96 -2.63 6.29
N MET A 106 7.14 -1.49 6.95
CA MET A 106 7.68 -1.43 8.30
C MET A 106 6.73 -2.05 9.34
N SER A 107 5.41 -1.87 9.17
CA SER A 107 4.42 -2.53 10.04
C SER A 107 4.46 -4.04 9.89
N ALA A 108 4.52 -4.56 8.66
CA ALA A 108 4.69 -5.99 8.41
C ALA A 108 5.99 -6.52 9.03
N SER A 109 7.10 -5.81 8.86
CA SER A 109 8.38 -6.20 9.45
C SER A 109 8.32 -6.22 10.98
N ALA A 110 7.71 -5.21 11.60
CA ALA A 110 7.54 -5.16 13.06
C ALA A 110 6.63 -6.29 13.58
N LEU A 111 5.54 -6.60 12.87
CA LEU A 111 4.67 -7.75 13.16
C LEU A 111 5.49 -9.06 13.14
N LEU A 112 6.29 -9.25 12.09
CA LEU A 112 7.11 -10.45 11.94
C LEU A 112 8.16 -10.59 13.04
N HIS A 113 8.70 -9.49 13.55
CA HIS A 113 9.57 -9.53 14.74
C HIS A 113 8.82 -9.92 16.03
N GLY A 114 7.53 -9.65 16.12
CA GLY A 114 6.67 -10.12 17.19
C GLY A 114 6.29 -11.60 17.04
N LEU A 115 6.02 -12.04 15.82
CA LEU A 115 5.68 -13.42 15.50
C LEU A 115 6.86 -14.37 15.66
N PHE A 116 8.03 -13.99 15.16
CA PHE A 116 9.29 -14.74 15.25
C PHE A 116 10.28 -13.99 16.15
N LEU A 117 10.19 -14.24 17.45
CA LEU A 117 11.00 -13.56 18.44
C LEU A 117 12.51 -13.82 18.24
N PRO A 118 13.40 -12.94 18.73
CA PRO A 118 14.81 -13.25 18.87
C PRO A 118 15.02 -14.59 19.60
N GLY A 119 16.03 -15.34 19.21
CA GLY A 119 16.30 -16.67 19.72
C GLY A 119 15.74 -17.82 18.87
N THR A 120 14.89 -17.52 17.86
CA THR A 120 14.28 -18.54 16.98
C THR A 120 14.88 -18.57 15.57
N GLY A 121 15.84 -17.69 15.28
CA GLY A 121 16.52 -17.64 13.97
C GLY A 121 17.53 -18.76 13.75
N PRO A 122 18.03 -18.91 12.52
CA PRO A 122 18.93 -19.99 12.14
C PRO A 122 20.29 -19.91 12.83
N VAL A 123 20.89 -21.07 13.05
CA VAL A 123 22.26 -21.23 13.51
C VAL A 123 23.12 -21.86 12.41
N ILE A 124 24.42 -21.60 12.41
CA ILE A 124 25.37 -22.29 11.55
C ILE A 124 25.66 -23.66 12.18
N ALA A 125 25.53 -24.73 11.40
CA ALA A 125 25.52 -26.11 11.91
C ALA A 125 26.75 -26.53 12.73
N ASN A 126 27.90 -25.90 12.50
CA ASN A 126 29.12 -26.10 13.30
C ASN A 126 30.12 -24.96 13.04
N LEU A 127 31.07 -24.80 13.98
CA LEU A 127 32.14 -23.80 13.97
C LEU A 127 33.01 -23.85 12.67
N ASN A 128 33.22 -25.04 12.09
CA ASN A 128 33.99 -25.15 10.85
C ASN A 128 33.30 -24.48 9.64
N LEU A 129 31.98 -24.26 9.70
CA LEU A 129 31.24 -23.53 8.68
C LEU A 129 31.31 -22.01 8.91
N SER A 130 31.59 -21.54 10.11
CA SER A 130 31.74 -20.10 10.40
C SER A 130 32.87 -19.48 9.57
N GLU A 131 33.95 -20.23 9.31
CA GLU A 131 35.05 -19.82 8.44
C GLU A 131 34.62 -19.61 6.96
N ARG A 132 33.51 -20.24 6.54
CA ARG A 132 32.92 -20.08 5.21
C ARG A 132 31.81 -19.03 5.18
N ALA A 133 31.34 -18.60 6.35
CA ALA A 133 30.27 -17.62 6.51
C ALA A 133 30.78 -16.18 6.57
N VAL A 134 31.95 -15.93 5.98
CA VAL A 134 32.57 -14.61 5.93
C VAL A 134 32.48 -14.01 4.53
N PRO A 135 32.21 -12.70 4.43
CA PRO A 135 32.18 -12.02 3.13
C PRO A 135 33.61 -11.85 2.56
N PRO A 136 33.78 -11.67 1.23
CA PRO A 136 35.07 -11.45 0.60
C PRO A 136 35.58 -10.00 0.76
N VAL A 137 35.67 -9.53 1.99
CA VAL A 137 36.18 -8.20 2.38
C VAL A 137 37.28 -8.37 3.43
N ASP A 138 38.00 -7.29 3.73
CA ASP A 138 39.10 -7.34 4.72
C ASP A 138 38.59 -7.84 6.10
N PRO A 139 39.10 -8.97 6.60
CA PRO A 139 38.67 -9.53 7.87
C PRO A 139 38.80 -8.56 9.06
N SER A 140 39.75 -7.65 9.06
CA SER A 140 39.95 -6.68 10.13
C SER A 140 38.74 -5.77 10.39
N THR A 141 37.82 -5.67 9.39
CA THR A 141 36.62 -4.82 9.48
C THR A 141 35.47 -5.47 10.24
N TYR A 142 35.44 -6.79 10.39
CA TYR A 142 34.32 -7.52 11.00
C TYR A 142 34.74 -8.60 12.03
N GLU A 143 36.03 -8.70 12.36
CA GLU A 143 36.57 -9.79 13.21
C GLU A 143 35.90 -9.81 14.58
N ALA A 144 35.60 -8.65 15.18
CA ALA A 144 34.96 -8.54 16.48
C ALA A 144 33.51 -9.09 16.43
N GLU A 145 32.73 -8.69 15.45
CA GLU A 145 31.35 -9.16 15.26
C GLU A 145 31.29 -10.64 14.91
N LYS A 146 32.20 -11.13 14.06
CA LYS A 146 32.30 -12.55 13.76
C LYS A 146 32.51 -13.36 15.01
N LYS A 147 33.44 -12.90 15.90
CA LYS A 147 33.73 -13.57 17.16
C LYS A 147 32.50 -13.59 18.06
N GLU A 148 31.76 -12.50 18.17
CA GLU A 148 30.54 -12.43 18.99
C GLU A 148 29.48 -13.42 18.47
N LEU A 149 29.29 -13.53 17.15
CA LEU A 149 28.36 -14.49 16.53
C LEU A 149 28.80 -15.95 16.77
N ASP A 150 30.10 -16.23 16.73
CA ASP A 150 30.65 -17.58 16.96
C ASP A 150 30.51 -17.96 18.44
N ASP A 151 30.73 -17.03 19.37
CA ASP A 151 30.60 -17.22 20.82
C ASP A 151 29.11 -17.41 21.23
N ASP A 152 28.15 -16.82 20.51
CA ASP A 152 26.71 -17.01 20.68
C ASP A 152 26.19 -18.25 19.91
N ASN A 153 26.81 -19.41 20.11
CA ASN A 153 26.42 -20.69 19.50
C ASN A 153 26.40 -20.70 17.95
N CYS A 154 27.30 -19.98 17.31
CA CYS A 154 27.36 -19.85 15.86
C CYS A 154 26.04 -19.37 15.26
N THR A 155 25.48 -18.31 15.78
CA THR A 155 24.27 -17.71 15.24
C THR A 155 24.52 -17.12 13.86
N ALA A 156 23.53 -17.22 12.97
CA ALA A 156 23.63 -16.59 11.64
C ALA A 156 23.52 -15.06 11.73
N LEU A 157 22.77 -14.54 12.70
CA LEU A 157 22.56 -13.11 12.96
C LEU A 157 22.52 -12.86 14.48
N PRO A 158 22.87 -11.63 14.93
CA PRO A 158 22.83 -11.27 16.34
C PRO A 158 21.48 -11.61 17.00
N GLY A 159 21.52 -12.21 18.19
CA GLY A 159 20.34 -12.60 18.94
C GLY A 159 19.46 -13.64 18.22
N ARG A 160 19.98 -14.38 17.26
CA ARG A 160 19.24 -15.36 16.47
C ARG A 160 17.96 -14.77 15.85
N MET A 161 18.08 -13.64 15.21
CA MET A 161 16.97 -12.99 14.53
C MET A 161 16.54 -13.77 13.28
N ASN A 162 15.23 -13.84 13.03
CA ASN A 162 14.67 -14.28 11.75
C ASN A 162 14.54 -13.11 10.78
N LEU A 163 14.93 -13.32 9.53
CA LEU A 163 14.63 -12.40 8.42
C LEU A 163 13.53 -13.01 7.57
N VAL A 164 12.33 -12.52 7.74
CA VAL A 164 11.17 -12.98 6.97
C VAL A 164 10.93 -12.01 5.81
N PRO A 165 10.91 -12.49 4.56
CA PRO A 165 10.65 -11.64 3.40
C PRO A 165 9.26 -11.02 3.45
N VAL A 166 9.18 -9.71 3.25
CA VAL A 166 7.93 -8.99 2.99
C VAL A 166 7.88 -8.67 1.51
N HIS A 167 6.92 -9.26 0.80
CA HIS A 167 6.73 -9.06 -0.63
C HIS A 167 5.88 -7.83 -0.87
N ILE A 168 6.25 -7.03 -1.88
CA ILE A 168 5.40 -5.93 -2.35
C ILE A 168 4.43 -6.51 -3.37
N PHE A 169 3.14 -6.32 -3.16
CA PHE A 169 2.17 -6.63 -4.20
C PHE A 169 2.04 -5.44 -5.16
N PHE A 170 2.34 -5.71 -6.40
CA PHE A 170 2.03 -4.77 -7.46
C PHE A 170 0.53 -4.83 -7.76
N SER A 171 -0.11 -3.70 -7.69
CA SER A 171 -1.55 -3.47 -7.70
C SER A 171 -2.37 -4.07 -8.87
N HIS A 172 -1.76 -4.83 -9.78
CA HIS A 172 -2.45 -5.33 -10.96
C HIS A 172 -2.93 -6.77 -10.84
N GLU A 173 -2.39 -7.54 -9.89
CA GLU A 173 -2.56 -8.99 -9.96
C GLU A 173 -3.35 -9.61 -8.83
N TYR A 174 -3.32 -9.05 -7.58
CA TYR A 174 -3.79 -9.83 -6.44
C TYR A 174 -4.67 -9.12 -5.43
N PHE A 175 -4.64 -7.76 -5.29
CA PHE A 175 -5.28 -7.10 -4.16
C PHE A 175 -6.11 -5.89 -4.55
N THR A 176 -6.90 -5.43 -3.59
CA THR A 176 -7.70 -4.23 -3.70
C THR A 176 -6.87 -3.12 -4.33
N GLN A 177 -7.23 -2.69 -5.51
CA GLN A 177 -6.48 -1.67 -6.25
C GLN A 177 -6.51 -0.30 -5.56
N TYR A 178 -6.90 -0.27 -4.29
CA TYR A 178 -7.12 0.93 -3.50
C TYR A 178 -5.85 1.76 -3.32
N GLU A 179 -4.68 1.12 -3.29
CA GLU A 179 -3.41 1.83 -3.07
C GLU A 179 -2.85 2.46 -4.34
N THR A 180 -3.49 2.21 -5.46
CA THR A 180 -3.12 2.76 -6.76
C THR A 180 -4.24 3.54 -7.41
N SER A 181 -4.93 4.39 -6.66
CA SER A 181 -5.90 5.34 -7.22
C SER A 181 -5.33 6.13 -8.40
N LYS A 182 -4.00 6.35 -8.41
CA LYS A 182 -3.28 6.94 -9.54
C LYS A 182 -3.29 6.06 -10.80
N LYS A 183 -3.51 4.74 -10.67
CA LYS A 183 -3.49 3.78 -11.77
C LYS A 183 -4.89 3.20 -12.10
N CYS A 184 -5.86 3.34 -11.18
CA CYS A 184 -7.25 2.92 -11.37
C CYS A 184 -8.19 4.13 -11.44
N LEU A 185 -8.64 4.47 -12.63
CA LEU A 185 -9.43 5.68 -12.86
C LEU A 185 -10.87 5.56 -12.35
N GLY A 186 -11.44 4.37 -12.36
CA GLY A 186 -12.72 4.12 -11.71
C GLY A 186 -12.69 4.43 -10.22
N LEU A 187 -11.58 4.08 -9.54
CA LEU A 187 -11.37 4.41 -8.14
C LEU A 187 -11.24 5.92 -7.90
N LYS A 188 -10.43 6.61 -8.70
CA LYS A 188 -10.28 8.07 -8.60
C LYS A 188 -11.62 8.79 -8.78
N SER A 189 -12.41 8.36 -9.76
CA SER A 189 -13.76 8.90 -9.98
C SER A 189 -14.68 8.67 -8.78
N TYR A 190 -14.57 7.51 -8.15
CA TYR A 190 -15.32 7.21 -6.94
C TYR A 190 -14.92 8.10 -5.76
N GLU A 191 -13.63 8.28 -5.50
CA GLU A 191 -13.12 9.16 -4.44
C GLU A 191 -13.65 10.59 -4.60
N GLU A 192 -13.61 11.14 -5.82
CA GLU A 192 -14.14 12.47 -6.11
C GLU A 192 -15.68 12.58 -5.91
N LYS A 193 -16.41 11.51 -6.22
CA LYS A 193 -17.84 11.44 -5.92
C LYS A 193 -18.10 11.32 -4.42
N ASN A 194 -17.26 10.56 -3.71
CA ASN A 194 -17.39 10.36 -2.28
C ASN A 194 -17.27 11.67 -1.50
N LYS A 195 -16.28 12.52 -1.83
CA LYS A 195 -16.11 13.84 -1.23
C LYS A 195 -17.37 14.72 -1.33
N LYS A 196 -18.18 14.53 -2.37
CA LYS A 196 -19.38 15.34 -2.66
C LYS A 196 -20.68 14.74 -2.12
N ARG A 197 -20.63 13.59 -1.45
CA ARG A 197 -21.84 12.92 -0.91
C ARG A 197 -22.53 13.74 0.16
N GLN A 198 -23.85 13.60 0.19
CA GLN A 198 -24.67 14.32 1.17
C GLN A 198 -24.25 14.04 2.62
N GLY A 199 -23.96 12.78 2.96
CA GLY A 199 -23.54 12.39 4.31
C GLY A 199 -22.20 13.00 4.72
N VAL A 200 -21.24 13.13 3.78
CA VAL A 200 -19.96 13.81 4.02
C VAL A 200 -20.21 15.30 4.25
N LYS A 201 -21.02 15.94 3.42
CA LYS A 201 -21.39 17.37 3.62
C LYS A 201 -22.07 17.62 4.95
N GLN A 202 -23.06 16.79 5.31
CA GLN A 202 -23.76 16.90 6.60
C GLN A 202 -22.80 16.77 7.78
N PHE A 203 -21.87 15.81 7.71
CA PHE A 203 -20.83 15.67 8.73
C PHE A 203 -19.93 16.90 8.82
N LEU A 204 -19.48 17.44 7.69
CA LEU A 204 -18.63 18.64 7.67
C LEU A 204 -19.38 19.88 8.19
N ASP A 205 -20.67 20.01 7.91
CA ASP A 205 -21.53 21.07 8.46
C ASP A 205 -21.66 20.90 9.98
N GLU A 206 -21.92 19.68 10.48
CA GLU A 206 -21.99 19.36 11.93
C GLU A 206 -20.65 19.69 12.63
N MET A 207 -19.53 19.30 12.05
CA MET A 207 -18.20 19.58 12.62
C MET A 207 -17.85 21.06 12.58
N THR A 208 -18.29 21.76 11.54
CA THR A 208 -18.12 23.21 11.42
C THR A 208 -18.89 23.93 12.51
N GLU A 209 -20.14 23.54 12.81
CA GLU A 209 -20.93 24.07 13.89
C GLU A 209 -20.28 23.78 15.26
N LYS A 210 -19.83 22.57 15.46
CA LYS A 210 -19.24 22.10 16.72
C LYS A 210 -17.87 22.71 17.01
N TYR A 211 -16.98 22.78 16.02
CA TYR A 211 -15.58 23.15 16.24
C TYR A 211 -15.12 24.45 15.56
N GLY A 212 -15.82 24.92 14.52
CA GLY A 212 -15.35 26.00 13.65
C GLY A 212 -14.96 27.29 14.36
N ASN A 213 -15.73 27.71 15.37
CA ASN A 213 -15.42 28.91 16.13
C ASN A 213 -14.17 28.78 17.01
N ASN A 214 -13.94 27.60 17.58
CA ASN A 214 -12.78 27.35 18.42
C ASN A 214 -11.51 27.13 17.55
N LEU A 215 -11.65 26.51 16.40
CA LEU A 215 -10.56 26.31 15.44
C LEU A 215 -9.99 27.63 14.92
N LYS A 216 -10.76 28.69 14.84
CA LYS A 216 -10.26 30.05 14.52
C LYS A 216 -9.09 30.49 15.39
N THR A 217 -9.04 30.04 16.64
CA THR A 217 -7.94 30.35 17.55
C THR A 217 -6.64 29.71 17.11
N LEU A 218 -6.71 28.54 16.45
CA LEU A 218 -5.55 27.82 15.89
C LEU A 218 -5.14 28.37 14.51
N PHE A 219 -6.08 28.99 13.80
CA PHE A 219 -5.87 29.47 12.42
C PHE A 219 -6.24 30.96 12.30
N PRO A 220 -5.38 31.86 12.76
CA PRO A 220 -5.61 33.31 12.65
C PRO A 220 -5.79 33.73 11.18
N GLY A 221 -6.88 34.44 10.89
CA GLY A 221 -7.19 34.92 9.54
C GLY A 221 -8.10 34.02 8.71
N LYS A 222 -8.38 32.79 9.16
CA LYS A 222 -9.41 31.94 8.54
C LYS A 222 -10.78 32.14 9.18
N ASP A 223 -11.85 31.86 8.44
CA ASP A 223 -13.22 31.99 8.99
C ASP A 223 -13.63 30.70 9.75
N SER A 224 -14.82 30.69 10.34
CA SER A 224 -15.34 29.54 11.08
C SER A 224 -15.79 28.36 10.16
N ASN A 225 -15.78 28.55 8.84
CA ASN A 225 -16.25 27.56 7.88
C ASN A 225 -15.13 26.65 7.34
N LEU A 226 -13.91 26.71 7.92
CA LEU A 226 -12.75 25.96 7.39
C LEU A 226 -13.02 24.44 7.23
N LEU A 227 -13.79 23.84 8.15
CA LEU A 227 -14.10 22.41 8.06
C LEU A 227 -15.11 22.05 6.95
N LYS A 228 -15.70 23.03 6.26
CA LYS A 228 -16.49 22.79 5.05
C LYS A 228 -15.63 22.42 3.86
N ASP A 229 -14.34 22.81 3.87
CA ASP A 229 -13.36 22.30 2.94
C ASP A 229 -12.96 20.87 3.33
N TYR A 230 -13.22 19.94 2.45
CA TYR A 230 -12.98 18.52 2.71
C TYR A 230 -11.51 18.20 2.93
N ASP A 231 -10.62 18.75 2.12
CA ASP A 231 -9.19 18.42 2.19
C ASP A 231 -8.56 19.06 3.44
N PHE A 232 -9.02 20.25 3.82
CA PHE A 232 -8.64 20.87 5.08
C PHE A 232 -9.14 20.07 6.30
N ALA A 233 -10.40 19.65 6.31
CA ALA A 233 -10.98 18.83 7.37
C ALA A 233 -10.23 17.50 7.49
N TYR A 234 -9.88 16.86 6.36
CA TYR A 234 -9.08 15.63 6.35
C TYR A 234 -7.73 15.85 7.03
N ASN A 235 -7.01 16.92 6.67
CA ASN A 235 -5.71 17.24 7.27
C ASN A 235 -5.81 17.44 8.78
N ILE A 236 -6.81 18.16 9.25
CA ILE A 236 -7.01 18.43 10.68
C ILE A 236 -7.29 17.14 11.44
N PHE A 237 -8.28 16.36 11.01
CA PHE A 237 -8.65 15.13 11.72
C PHE A 237 -7.56 14.06 11.67
N ASP A 238 -6.86 13.92 10.54
CA ASP A 238 -5.72 13.02 10.42
C ASP A 238 -4.56 13.44 11.34
N THR A 239 -4.28 14.75 11.43
CA THR A 239 -3.26 15.31 12.33
C THR A 239 -3.62 15.09 13.80
N ILE A 240 -4.85 15.32 14.19
CA ILE A 240 -5.33 15.11 15.58
C ILE A 240 -5.10 13.64 15.99
N ILE A 241 -5.45 12.69 15.14
CA ILE A 241 -5.22 11.28 15.43
C ILE A 241 -3.73 10.95 15.53
N SER A 242 -2.91 11.49 14.63
CA SER A 242 -1.46 11.28 14.67
C SER A 242 -0.83 11.82 15.96
N LEU A 243 -1.24 13.02 16.40
CA LEU A 243 -0.80 13.64 17.66
C LEU A 243 -1.22 12.83 18.89
N TYR A 244 -2.45 12.33 18.89
CA TYR A 244 -2.95 11.48 19.97
C TYR A 244 -2.08 10.25 20.18
N PHE A 245 -1.81 9.50 19.10
CA PHE A 245 -1.01 8.28 19.20
C PHE A 245 0.46 8.53 19.52
N ASP A 246 1.02 9.65 19.09
CA ASP A 246 2.40 10.02 19.42
C ASP A 246 2.55 10.66 20.82
N GLY A 247 1.45 10.87 21.52
CA GLY A 247 1.45 11.46 22.86
C GLY A 247 1.99 12.89 22.87
N ALA A 248 1.74 13.65 21.80
CA ALA A 248 2.22 15.01 21.66
C ALA A 248 1.41 16.01 22.52
N ASP A 249 2.11 16.93 23.21
CA ASP A 249 1.48 17.98 24.03
C ASP A 249 0.46 18.83 23.27
N GLU A 250 0.61 18.94 21.96
CA GLU A 250 -0.31 19.66 21.07
C GLU A 250 -1.70 19.05 21.03
N PHE A 251 -1.82 17.73 21.21
CA PHE A 251 -3.13 17.07 21.28
C PHE A 251 -3.95 17.62 22.45
N GLU A 252 -3.36 17.68 23.65
CA GLU A 252 -4.03 18.21 24.84
C GLU A 252 -4.40 19.69 24.67
N LYS A 253 -3.52 20.49 24.06
CA LYS A 253 -3.80 21.89 23.73
C LYS A 253 -5.00 22.02 22.78
N ILE A 254 -5.09 21.15 21.76
CA ILE A 254 -6.22 21.12 20.83
C ILE A 254 -7.52 20.78 21.59
N VAL A 255 -7.50 19.76 22.43
CA VAL A 255 -8.66 19.36 23.27
C VAL A 255 -9.14 20.54 24.12
N GLN A 256 -8.23 21.27 24.78
CA GLN A 256 -8.53 22.44 25.59
C GLN A 256 -9.12 23.61 24.77
N ILE A 257 -8.56 23.89 23.60
CA ILE A 257 -9.03 24.94 22.69
C ILE A 257 -10.41 24.59 22.13
N LEU A 258 -10.62 23.35 21.73
CA LEU A 258 -11.91 22.89 21.21
C LEU A 258 -12.97 22.73 22.28
N LYS A 259 -12.57 22.66 23.55
CA LYS A 259 -13.47 22.57 24.73
C LYS A 259 -14.38 21.34 24.67
N VAL A 260 -13.85 20.22 24.27
CA VAL A 260 -14.57 18.95 24.15
C VAL A 260 -13.81 17.85 24.89
N PRO A 261 -14.49 16.82 25.39
CA PRO A 261 -13.83 15.62 25.91
C PRO A 261 -12.97 14.95 24.81
N GLU A 262 -11.81 14.44 25.19
CA GLU A 262 -10.89 13.72 24.30
C GLU A 262 -11.60 12.60 23.54
N GLU A 263 -12.39 11.78 24.24
CA GLU A 263 -13.11 10.66 23.66
C GLU A 263 -14.08 11.11 22.56
N ASP A 264 -14.78 12.22 22.76
CA ASP A 264 -15.72 12.78 21.77
C ASP A 264 -14.98 13.30 20.53
N LEU A 265 -13.83 13.96 20.74
CA LEU A 265 -12.99 14.44 19.64
C LEU A 265 -12.48 13.28 18.80
N LEU A 266 -11.92 12.26 19.42
CA LEU A 266 -11.42 11.06 18.73
C LEU A 266 -12.54 10.34 18.01
N LYS A 267 -13.71 10.20 18.62
CA LYS A 267 -14.89 9.61 17.99
C LYS A 267 -15.29 10.34 16.69
N ASP A 268 -15.26 11.67 16.70
CA ASP A 268 -15.56 12.47 15.51
C ASP A 268 -14.47 12.32 14.44
N CYS A 269 -13.19 12.29 14.84
CA CYS A 269 -12.08 12.02 13.92
C CYS A 269 -12.22 10.65 13.25
N TYR A 270 -12.50 9.60 14.02
CA TYR A 270 -12.71 8.26 13.48
C TYR A 270 -13.97 8.15 12.62
N ARG A 271 -15.04 8.86 13.00
CA ARG A 271 -16.25 8.94 12.18
C ARG A 271 -15.95 9.57 10.83
N PHE A 272 -15.12 10.61 10.77
CA PHE A 272 -14.70 11.21 9.51
C PHE A 272 -13.86 10.27 8.65
N ILE A 273 -12.87 9.61 9.24
CA ILE A 273 -12.06 8.60 8.52
C ILE A 273 -12.95 7.49 7.99
N SER A 274 -13.90 7.04 8.79
CA SER A 274 -14.89 6.04 8.40
C SER A 274 -15.73 6.46 7.19
N LEU A 275 -16.15 7.72 7.13
CA LEU A 275 -16.89 8.27 5.99
C LEU A 275 -16.05 8.34 4.71
N ASN A 276 -14.72 8.40 4.86
CA ASN A 276 -13.77 8.43 3.75
C ASN A 276 -13.38 7.04 3.28
N THR A 277 -13.50 6.05 4.15
CA THR A 277 -13.29 4.66 3.75
C THR A 277 -14.49 4.15 2.95
N VAL A 278 -14.21 3.31 1.99
CA VAL A 278 -15.23 2.74 1.11
C VAL A 278 -16.31 2.03 1.91
N GLY A 279 -17.53 2.40 1.66
CA GLY A 279 -18.69 1.57 2.00
C GLY A 279 -19.24 1.69 3.41
N ASN A 280 -18.77 2.61 4.22
CA ASN A 280 -19.25 2.73 5.60
C ASN A 280 -20.65 3.35 5.70
N GLY A 281 -21.66 2.54 5.42
CA GLY A 281 -23.06 2.76 5.84
C GLY A 281 -23.85 3.85 5.11
N ILE A 282 -23.22 4.74 4.34
CA ILE A 282 -23.90 5.90 3.76
C ILE A 282 -24.29 5.66 2.30
N ASP A 283 -23.60 4.78 1.59
CA ASP A 283 -23.98 4.38 0.24
C ASP A 283 -23.92 2.88 0.03
N LYS A 284 -25.08 2.38 -0.33
CA LYS A 284 -25.30 1.00 -0.81
C LYS A 284 -24.74 0.81 -2.24
N ASP A 285 -23.65 1.48 -2.58
CA ASP A 285 -23.01 1.28 -3.89
C ASP A 285 -22.30 -0.08 -3.88
N LYS A 286 -23.13 -1.09 -4.07
CA LYS A 286 -22.77 -2.50 -3.97
C LYS A 286 -21.65 -2.86 -4.93
N GLU A 287 -21.68 -2.29 -6.12
CA GLU A 287 -20.76 -2.64 -7.19
C GLU A 287 -19.32 -2.26 -6.86
N PHE A 288 -19.14 -1.06 -6.30
CA PHE A 288 -17.81 -0.53 -6.07
C PHE A 288 -17.00 -1.34 -5.04
N ILE A 289 -17.62 -1.70 -3.91
CA ILE A 289 -16.97 -2.52 -2.88
C ILE A 289 -16.54 -3.86 -3.47
N ASN A 290 -17.40 -4.47 -4.29
CA ASN A 290 -17.14 -5.76 -4.89
C ASN A 290 -15.95 -5.69 -5.87
N TYR A 291 -15.82 -4.62 -6.68
CA TYR A 291 -14.63 -4.43 -7.52
C TYR A 291 -13.34 -4.39 -6.70
N LEU A 292 -13.34 -3.70 -5.56
CA LEU A 292 -12.15 -3.53 -4.73
C LEU A 292 -11.69 -4.83 -4.07
N VAL A 293 -12.61 -5.65 -3.59
CA VAL A 293 -12.29 -6.84 -2.79
C VAL A 293 -12.24 -8.12 -3.61
N SER A 294 -12.77 -8.13 -4.85
CA SER A 294 -12.84 -9.34 -5.68
C SER A 294 -11.49 -10.04 -5.88
N PRO A 295 -10.40 -9.32 -6.21
CA PRO A 295 -9.09 -9.99 -6.36
C PRO A 295 -8.64 -10.67 -5.06
N LEU A 296 -8.80 -10.00 -3.92
CA LEU A 296 -8.39 -10.51 -2.62
C LEU A 296 -9.23 -11.74 -2.21
N PHE A 297 -10.56 -11.65 -2.25
CA PHE A 297 -11.40 -12.80 -1.90
C PHE A 297 -11.23 -13.97 -2.87
N SER A 298 -10.98 -13.73 -4.14
CA SER A 298 -10.65 -14.79 -5.10
C SER A 298 -9.37 -15.53 -4.67
N LYS A 299 -8.37 -14.82 -4.17
CA LYS A 299 -7.13 -15.42 -3.67
C LYS A 299 -7.32 -16.17 -2.35
N ILE A 300 -8.10 -15.59 -1.43
CA ILE A 300 -8.47 -16.24 -0.16
C ILE A 300 -9.20 -17.56 -0.43
N LEU A 301 -10.23 -17.53 -1.27
CA LEU A 301 -10.98 -18.76 -1.63
C LEU A 301 -10.10 -19.79 -2.33
N TYR A 302 -9.17 -19.36 -3.20
CA TYR A 302 -8.21 -20.27 -3.84
C TYR A 302 -7.36 -21.02 -2.81
N PHE A 303 -6.79 -20.31 -1.83
CA PHE A 303 -5.98 -20.96 -0.79
C PHE A 303 -6.81 -21.89 0.10
N MET A 304 -8.02 -21.49 0.47
CA MET A 304 -8.91 -22.33 1.26
C MET A 304 -9.34 -23.58 0.51
N ASP A 305 -9.78 -23.45 -0.75
CA ASP A 305 -10.15 -24.58 -1.60
C ASP A 305 -8.98 -25.54 -1.76
N TYR A 306 -7.77 -25.03 -2.03
CA TYR A 306 -6.59 -25.85 -2.22
C TYR A 306 -6.16 -26.56 -0.92
N ARG A 307 -6.27 -25.90 0.24
CA ARG A 307 -6.03 -26.54 1.54
C ARG A 307 -7.00 -27.67 1.82
N ILE A 308 -8.27 -27.47 1.55
CA ILE A 308 -9.31 -28.50 1.70
C ILE A 308 -9.03 -29.66 0.75
N GLU A 309 -8.69 -29.41 -0.52
CA GLU A 309 -8.33 -30.45 -1.49
C GLU A 309 -7.16 -31.31 -0.99
N LYS A 310 -6.10 -30.69 -0.47
CA LYS A 310 -4.96 -31.44 0.09
C LYS A 310 -5.36 -32.31 1.27
N ASP A 311 -6.17 -31.79 2.17
CA ASP A 311 -6.67 -32.55 3.32
C ASP A 311 -7.54 -33.74 2.88
N LEU A 312 -8.44 -33.54 1.90
CA LEU A 312 -9.30 -34.62 1.35
C LEU A 312 -8.50 -35.72 0.64
N ASN A 313 -7.35 -35.38 0.06
CA ASN A 313 -6.44 -36.32 -0.57
C ASN A 313 -5.52 -37.04 0.43
N GLY A 314 -5.68 -36.80 1.74
CA GLY A 314 -4.81 -37.37 2.79
C GLY A 314 -3.43 -36.69 2.92
N GLU A 315 -3.25 -35.53 2.27
CA GLU A 315 -2.01 -34.74 2.31
C GLU A 315 -2.06 -33.65 3.37
N GLU A 316 -2.53 -33.95 4.58
CA GLU A 316 -2.75 -32.98 5.65
C GLU A 316 -1.51 -32.16 6.05
N ASN A 317 -0.34 -32.75 5.91
CA ASN A 317 0.94 -32.12 6.23
C ASN A 317 1.63 -31.52 5.00
N TYR A 318 0.89 -31.31 3.90
CA TYR A 318 1.43 -30.68 2.71
C TYR A 318 2.06 -29.33 3.04
N LYS A 319 3.31 -29.18 2.60
CA LYS A 319 4.09 -27.94 2.69
C LYS A 319 4.62 -27.58 1.31
N GLY A 320 4.09 -26.53 0.72
CA GLY A 320 4.53 -26.02 -0.57
C GLY A 320 4.52 -24.50 -0.59
N TYR A 321 5.41 -23.90 -1.35
CA TYR A 321 5.44 -22.44 -1.54
C TYR A 321 4.16 -21.87 -2.18
N ASP A 322 3.39 -22.75 -2.83
CA ASP A 322 2.12 -22.44 -3.50
C ASP A 322 0.91 -22.46 -2.57
N LEU A 323 1.07 -23.01 -1.34
CA LEU A 323 0.01 -23.14 -0.36
C LEU A 323 0.50 -22.86 1.06
N PRO A 324 0.81 -21.60 1.40
CA PRO A 324 1.13 -21.25 2.77
C PRO A 324 -0.06 -21.52 3.71
N LYS A 325 0.21 -21.80 4.96
CA LYS A 325 -0.82 -21.96 6.00
C LYS A 325 -1.28 -20.62 6.55
N TYR A 326 -0.42 -19.64 6.53
CA TYR A 326 -0.67 -18.29 7.03
C TYR A 326 -0.37 -17.26 5.95
N PHE A 327 -1.39 -16.52 5.57
CA PHE A 327 -1.31 -15.46 4.58
C PHE A 327 -1.55 -14.11 5.24
N ILE A 328 -0.51 -13.27 5.31
CA ILE A 328 -0.57 -11.93 5.91
C ILE A 328 -0.54 -10.87 4.81
N LEU A 329 -1.43 -9.89 4.95
CA LEU A 329 -1.47 -8.71 4.11
C LEU A 329 -1.42 -7.44 4.97
N SER A 330 -0.32 -6.69 4.89
CA SER A 330 -0.22 -5.36 5.48
C SER A 330 -0.72 -4.30 4.50
N GLY A 331 -1.87 -3.73 4.81
CA GLY A 331 -2.55 -2.74 3.98
C GLY A 331 -2.67 -1.38 4.63
N VAL A 332 -3.45 -0.51 4.01
CA VAL A 332 -3.83 0.80 4.53
C VAL A 332 -5.26 0.78 5.06
N THR A 333 -5.65 1.81 5.79
CA THR A 333 -7.00 1.99 6.34
C THR A 333 -8.10 1.75 5.31
N ASN A 334 -7.89 2.15 4.05
CA ASN A 334 -8.84 1.93 2.97
C ASN A 334 -8.98 0.46 2.57
N SER A 335 -7.90 -0.32 2.59
CA SER A 335 -7.93 -1.76 2.32
C SER A 335 -8.75 -2.50 3.39
N CYS A 336 -8.48 -2.20 4.66
CA CYS A 336 -9.26 -2.71 5.79
C CYS A 336 -10.73 -2.28 5.70
N GLY A 337 -10.98 -1.01 5.38
CA GLY A 337 -12.33 -0.45 5.23
C GLY A 337 -13.13 -1.14 4.12
N ALA A 338 -12.53 -1.41 2.96
CA ALA A 338 -13.16 -2.12 1.87
C ALA A 338 -13.53 -3.56 2.28
N PHE A 339 -12.61 -4.28 2.93
CA PHE A 339 -12.84 -5.63 3.43
C PHE A 339 -13.98 -5.66 4.47
N MET A 340 -13.90 -4.80 5.48
CA MET A 340 -14.93 -4.69 6.52
C MET A 340 -16.30 -4.34 5.94
N SER A 341 -16.35 -3.43 4.98
CA SER A 341 -17.60 -3.02 4.33
C SER A 341 -18.24 -4.16 3.54
N PHE A 342 -17.44 -5.00 2.90
CA PHE A 342 -17.92 -6.21 2.26
C PHE A 342 -18.49 -7.20 3.28
N MET A 343 -17.77 -7.46 4.36
CA MET A 343 -18.21 -8.36 5.43
C MET A 343 -19.47 -7.84 6.11
N ASN A 344 -19.55 -6.55 6.44
CA ASN A 344 -20.73 -5.91 7.01
C ASN A 344 -21.97 -6.10 6.12
N LYS A 345 -21.78 -5.89 4.81
CA LYS A 345 -22.88 -5.95 3.85
C LYS A 345 -23.42 -7.34 3.61
N TYR A 346 -22.54 -8.33 3.47
CA TYR A 346 -22.94 -9.68 3.08
C TYR A 346 -23.11 -10.62 4.26
N PHE A 347 -22.44 -10.35 5.39
CA PHE A 347 -22.45 -11.22 6.55
C PHE A 347 -23.06 -10.60 7.80
N GLY A 348 -23.51 -9.34 7.71
CA GLY A 348 -24.22 -8.66 8.79
C GLY A 348 -23.33 -8.29 9.98
N THR A 349 -22.02 -8.18 9.78
CA THR A 349 -21.13 -7.62 10.80
C THR A 349 -21.28 -6.11 10.89
N GLU A 350 -20.95 -5.50 12.06
CA GLU A 350 -21.17 -4.06 12.30
C GLU A 350 -19.88 -3.34 12.68
N ILE A 351 -18.79 -3.60 11.94
CA ILE A 351 -17.52 -2.93 12.18
C ILE A 351 -17.58 -1.53 11.59
N LYS A 352 -17.24 -0.52 12.39
CA LYS A 352 -17.42 0.89 12.00
C LYS A 352 -16.20 1.53 11.35
N TYR A 353 -14.99 1.25 11.85
CA TYR A 353 -13.75 1.87 11.37
C TYR A 353 -12.54 1.00 11.67
N ALA A 354 -11.46 1.19 10.91
CA ALA A 354 -10.17 0.57 11.15
C ALA A 354 -9.22 1.58 11.79
N ASN A 355 -8.78 1.30 13.00
CA ASN A 355 -7.74 2.06 13.69
C ASN A 355 -6.35 1.69 13.17
N PHE A 356 -5.32 2.40 13.62
CA PHE A 356 -3.95 1.94 13.47
C PHE A 356 -3.77 0.55 14.07
N SER A 357 -3.01 -0.29 13.38
CA SER A 357 -2.78 -1.69 13.73
C SER A 357 -4.04 -2.54 13.96
N THR A 358 -5.21 -2.11 13.44
CA THR A 358 -6.38 -2.99 13.35
C THR A 358 -6.00 -4.24 12.57
N ASN A 359 -6.37 -5.39 13.11
CA ASN A 359 -6.20 -6.67 12.44
C ASN A 359 -7.54 -7.40 12.23
N ILE A 360 -7.59 -8.13 11.15
CA ILE A 360 -8.76 -8.86 10.68
C ILE A 360 -8.31 -10.26 10.32
N HIS A 361 -8.98 -11.28 10.86
CA HIS A 361 -8.64 -12.67 10.57
C HIS A 361 -9.82 -13.42 9.96
N LEU A 362 -9.52 -14.24 8.95
CA LEU A 362 -10.38 -15.33 8.48
C LEU A 362 -9.66 -16.64 8.71
N GLU A 363 -10.22 -17.48 9.54
CA GLU A 363 -9.66 -18.75 9.96
C GLU A 363 -10.48 -19.93 9.41
N LEU A 364 -9.80 -20.86 8.76
CA LEU A 364 -10.40 -22.11 8.24
C LEU A 364 -10.15 -23.24 9.23
N PHE A 365 -11.20 -23.69 9.88
CA PHE A 365 -11.16 -24.84 10.78
C PHE A 365 -11.69 -26.10 10.12
N ARG A 366 -11.06 -27.22 10.45
CA ARG A 366 -11.60 -28.55 10.19
C ARG A 366 -12.22 -29.11 11.47
N GLU A 367 -13.47 -29.46 11.39
CA GLU A 367 -14.25 -30.10 12.49
C GLU A 367 -14.16 -31.62 12.34
N ASP A 368 -13.92 -32.30 13.45
CA ASP A 368 -14.03 -33.76 13.49
C ASP A 368 -15.48 -34.17 13.76
N LYS A 369 -16.24 -34.41 12.69
CA LYS A 369 -17.64 -34.83 12.76
C LYS A 369 -17.82 -36.34 12.76
N GLY A 370 -16.71 -37.11 12.73
CA GLY A 370 -16.72 -38.54 12.48
C GLY A 370 -17.14 -38.88 11.04
N GLY A 371 -16.78 -40.09 10.56
CA GLY A 371 -17.03 -40.51 9.19
C GLY A 371 -15.98 -39.99 8.17
N ASP A 372 -16.35 -40.07 6.89
CA ASP A 372 -15.46 -39.65 5.83
C ASP A 372 -15.29 -38.12 5.81
N LEU A 373 -14.06 -37.66 5.61
CA LEU A 373 -13.75 -36.24 5.49
C LEU A 373 -14.31 -35.67 4.17
N THR A 374 -15.08 -34.60 4.28
CA THR A 374 -15.72 -33.90 3.16
C THR A 374 -15.56 -32.38 3.31
N GLU A 375 -15.90 -31.59 2.30
CA GLU A 375 -15.93 -30.14 2.39
C GLU A 375 -16.87 -29.62 3.51
N ASN A 376 -17.89 -30.39 3.90
CA ASN A 376 -18.81 -30.03 4.98
C ASN A 376 -18.21 -30.16 6.39
N ASN A 377 -16.98 -30.66 6.49
CA ASN A 377 -16.25 -30.69 7.76
C ASN A 377 -15.48 -29.37 8.01
N TYR A 378 -15.63 -28.39 7.13
CA TYR A 378 -14.91 -27.13 7.28
C TYR A 378 -15.84 -25.97 7.59
N ARG A 379 -15.38 -25.08 8.45
CA ARG A 379 -16.03 -23.83 8.80
C ARG A 379 -15.07 -22.67 8.81
N ILE A 380 -15.58 -21.45 8.62
CA ILE A 380 -14.86 -20.21 8.71
C ILE A 380 -15.20 -19.53 10.03
N GLU A 381 -14.19 -18.95 10.65
CA GLU A 381 -14.34 -17.97 11.71
C GLU A 381 -13.79 -16.63 11.27
N TYR A 382 -14.48 -15.56 11.63
CA TYR A 382 -14.12 -14.18 11.34
C TYR A 382 -13.91 -13.40 12.62
N TYR A 383 -12.75 -12.75 12.73
CA TYR A 383 -12.34 -11.96 13.89
C TYR A 383 -11.95 -10.54 13.47
N TYR A 384 -12.18 -9.60 14.37
CA TYR A 384 -11.76 -8.21 14.28
C TYR A 384 -11.12 -7.80 15.61
N ASN A 385 -9.81 -7.49 15.63
CA ASN A 385 -9.04 -7.16 16.84
C ASN A 385 -9.28 -8.15 17.98
N ASP A 386 -9.24 -9.44 17.74
CA ASP A 386 -9.57 -10.51 18.68
C ASP A 386 -11.06 -10.73 18.97
N ASP A 387 -11.92 -9.79 18.64
CA ASP A 387 -13.36 -9.98 18.83
C ASP A 387 -13.88 -10.98 17.79
N PHE A 388 -14.44 -12.08 18.29
CA PHE A 388 -15.15 -13.04 17.45
C PHE A 388 -16.43 -12.43 16.89
N LEU A 389 -16.60 -12.46 15.58
CA LEU A 389 -17.74 -11.84 14.91
C LEU A 389 -18.73 -12.85 14.34
N LEU A 390 -18.24 -13.91 13.70
CA LEU A 390 -19.11 -14.95 13.15
C LEU A 390 -18.36 -16.26 12.95
N SER A 391 -19.13 -17.36 12.93
CA SER A 391 -18.71 -18.66 12.43
C SER A 391 -19.79 -19.24 11.52
N MET A 392 -19.38 -19.86 10.40
CA MET A 392 -20.30 -20.47 9.46
C MET A 392 -19.64 -21.59 8.64
N PRO A 393 -20.42 -22.53 8.06
CA PRO A 393 -19.88 -23.54 7.16
C PRO A 393 -19.13 -22.92 5.99
N TYR A 394 -17.97 -23.48 5.64
CA TYR A 394 -17.16 -22.98 4.53
C TYR A 394 -17.92 -22.96 3.20
N THR A 395 -18.71 -23.99 2.92
CA THR A 395 -19.51 -24.08 1.68
C THR A 395 -20.50 -22.93 1.55
N GLU A 396 -21.13 -22.51 2.65
CA GLU A 396 -22.05 -21.36 2.67
C GLU A 396 -21.30 -20.05 2.44
N PHE A 397 -20.20 -19.84 3.17
CA PHE A 397 -19.31 -18.68 3.01
C PHE A 397 -18.83 -18.53 1.57
N LYS A 398 -18.29 -19.62 1.00
CA LYS A 398 -17.77 -19.67 -0.37
C LYS A 398 -18.84 -19.30 -1.41
N ASN A 399 -20.03 -19.92 -1.31
CA ASN A 399 -21.12 -19.67 -2.26
C ASN A 399 -21.59 -18.22 -2.20
N LYS A 400 -21.72 -17.67 -1.00
CA LYS A 400 -22.14 -16.28 -0.78
C LYS A 400 -21.14 -15.28 -1.32
N ILE A 401 -19.84 -15.52 -1.15
CA ILE A 401 -18.79 -14.67 -1.73
C ILE A 401 -18.75 -14.82 -3.24
N LYS A 402 -18.69 -16.04 -3.78
CA LYS A 402 -18.56 -16.27 -5.23
C LYS A 402 -19.65 -15.60 -6.05
N SER A 403 -20.87 -15.50 -5.52
CA SER A 403 -21.97 -14.82 -6.20
C SER A 403 -21.78 -13.29 -6.34
N GLU A 404 -20.88 -12.71 -5.56
CA GLU A 404 -20.70 -11.26 -5.45
C GLU A 404 -19.36 -10.78 -6.03
N LEU A 405 -18.47 -11.70 -6.43
CA LEU A 405 -17.16 -11.33 -7.00
C LEU A 405 -17.25 -11.02 -8.49
N TYR A 406 -16.49 -10.04 -8.89
CA TYR A 406 -16.22 -9.71 -10.28
C TYR A 406 -15.01 -10.47 -10.82
N SER A 407 -15.01 -10.76 -12.12
CA SER A 407 -13.85 -11.33 -12.79
C SER A 407 -12.67 -10.34 -12.83
N GLN A 408 -11.46 -10.86 -13.01
CA GLN A 408 -10.28 -9.99 -13.20
C GLN A 408 -10.43 -9.04 -14.39
N ASP A 409 -11.13 -9.46 -15.44
CA ASP A 409 -11.33 -8.63 -16.63
C ASP A 409 -12.33 -7.50 -16.35
N ASP A 410 -13.37 -7.75 -15.56
CA ASP A 410 -14.30 -6.70 -15.10
C ASP A 410 -13.58 -5.66 -14.24
N VAL A 411 -12.71 -6.11 -13.31
CA VAL A 411 -11.89 -5.21 -12.48
C VAL A 411 -10.93 -4.39 -13.36
N LYS A 412 -10.27 -5.02 -14.34
CA LYS A 412 -9.41 -4.30 -15.30
C LYS A 412 -10.19 -3.28 -16.13
N LYS A 413 -11.39 -3.63 -16.55
CA LYS A 413 -12.27 -2.74 -17.31
C LYS A 413 -12.68 -1.54 -16.47
N PHE A 414 -13.14 -1.76 -15.24
CA PHE A 414 -13.45 -0.70 -14.28
C PHE A 414 -12.29 0.29 -14.10
N CYS A 415 -11.06 -0.20 -14.01
CA CYS A 415 -9.88 0.66 -13.86
C CYS A 415 -9.44 1.39 -15.12
N LYS A 416 -9.91 0.97 -16.31
CA LYS A 416 -9.53 1.55 -17.62
C LYS A 416 -10.57 2.53 -18.19
N GLU A 417 -11.83 2.47 -17.78
CA GLU A 417 -12.94 3.16 -18.46
C GLU A 417 -12.81 4.69 -18.51
N GLU A 418 -12.07 5.33 -17.62
CA GLU A 418 -11.78 6.77 -17.71
C GLU A 418 -10.46 7.12 -18.41
N SER A 419 -9.57 6.16 -18.66
CA SER A 419 -8.28 6.44 -19.32
C SER A 419 -8.43 6.96 -20.76
N LYS A 420 -9.55 6.68 -21.40
CA LYS A 420 -9.85 7.19 -22.76
C LYS A 420 -10.14 8.68 -22.83
N LYS A 421 -10.56 9.33 -21.73
CA LYS A 421 -10.81 10.79 -21.70
C LYS A 421 -9.53 11.60 -21.45
N ASP A 422 -8.63 11.11 -20.62
CA ASP A 422 -7.36 11.79 -20.30
C ASP A 422 -6.30 11.61 -21.40
N ASP A 423 -6.26 10.45 -22.06
CA ASP A 423 -5.32 10.20 -23.16
C ASP A 423 -5.66 11.04 -24.42
N ASN A 424 -6.94 11.30 -24.68
CA ASN A 424 -7.31 12.19 -25.78
C ASN A 424 -6.84 13.65 -25.53
N ASN A 425 -6.79 14.12 -24.30
CA ASN A 425 -6.25 15.44 -23.98
C ASN A 425 -4.72 15.49 -24.00
N LYS A 426 -4.02 14.43 -23.60
CA LYS A 426 -2.56 14.33 -23.70
C LYS A 426 -2.06 14.15 -25.13
N VAL A 427 -2.79 13.39 -25.94
CA VAL A 427 -2.49 13.21 -27.37
C VAL A 427 -2.62 14.53 -28.11
N ASN A 428 -3.62 15.37 -27.80
CA ASN A 428 -3.78 16.69 -28.41
C ASN A 428 -2.61 17.66 -28.10
N TRP A 429 -2.09 17.68 -26.88
CA TRP A 429 -0.93 18.53 -26.53
C TRP A 429 0.35 18.05 -27.20
N PHE A 430 0.56 16.76 -27.33
CA PHE A 430 1.74 16.20 -28.02
C PHE A 430 1.64 16.43 -29.55
N MET A 431 0.48 16.27 -30.15
CA MET A 431 0.25 16.60 -31.56
C MET A 431 0.40 18.10 -31.82
N ILE A 432 -0.15 18.96 -30.98
CA ILE A 432 0.01 20.41 -31.11
C ILE A 432 1.49 20.80 -30.97
N GLY A 433 2.21 20.25 -30.02
CA GLY A 433 3.64 20.47 -29.84
C GLY A 433 4.46 20.00 -31.04
N SER A 434 4.14 18.86 -31.65
CA SER A 434 4.85 18.36 -32.84
C SER A 434 4.55 19.19 -34.09
N ILE A 435 3.31 19.70 -34.26
CA ILE A 435 2.94 20.60 -35.35
C ILE A 435 3.70 21.94 -35.21
N ILE A 436 3.74 22.52 -34.02
CA ILE A 436 4.49 23.76 -33.75
C ILE A 436 5.98 23.58 -34.05
N ALA A 437 6.58 22.48 -33.60
CA ALA A 437 7.98 22.17 -33.88
C ALA A 437 8.25 22.03 -35.39
N SER A 438 7.35 21.37 -36.13
CA SER A 438 7.47 21.21 -37.58
C SER A 438 7.39 22.54 -38.31
N VAL A 439 6.47 23.43 -37.89
CA VAL A 439 6.37 24.79 -38.46
C VAL A 439 7.61 25.62 -38.22
N VAL A 440 8.20 25.57 -37.03
CA VAL A 440 9.46 26.27 -36.69
C VAL A 440 10.62 25.76 -37.55
N VAL A 441 10.71 24.42 -37.77
CA VAL A 441 11.75 23.85 -38.65
C VAL A 441 11.60 24.33 -40.08
N ILE A 442 10.37 24.39 -40.62
CA ILE A 442 10.08 24.89 -41.98
C ILE A 442 10.48 26.35 -42.10
N ILE A 443 10.15 27.19 -41.12
CA ILE A 443 10.53 28.61 -41.10
C ILE A 443 12.08 28.76 -41.11
N LEU A 444 12.80 27.98 -40.32
CA LEU A 444 14.26 28.00 -40.30
C LEU A 444 14.84 27.57 -41.63
N ILE A 445 14.30 26.55 -42.28
CA ILE A 445 14.74 26.13 -43.62
C ILE A 445 14.53 27.27 -44.66
N VAL A 446 13.40 27.94 -44.62
CA VAL A 446 13.10 29.05 -45.52
C VAL A 446 14.09 30.21 -45.28
N ILE A 447 14.41 30.57 -44.04
CA ILE A 447 15.39 31.60 -43.72
C ILE A 447 16.78 31.20 -44.22
N ILE A 448 17.20 29.95 -44.06
CA ILE A 448 18.47 29.45 -44.56
C ILE A 448 18.53 29.56 -46.11
N ILE A 449 17.48 29.19 -46.80
CA ILE A 449 17.39 29.31 -48.26
C ILE A 449 17.49 30.77 -48.71
N ILE A 450 16.84 31.68 -48.00
CA ILE A 450 16.95 33.13 -48.29
C ILE A 450 18.38 33.64 -48.09
N ILE A 451 19.03 33.25 -47.00
CA ILE A 451 20.41 33.64 -46.72
C ILE A 451 21.36 33.08 -47.78
N LEU A 452 21.22 31.82 -48.17
CA LEU A 452 22.03 31.21 -49.23
C LEU A 452 21.80 31.89 -50.57
N LYS A 453 20.56 32.20 -50.92
CA LYS A 453 20.21 32.91 -52.17
C LYS A 453 20.81 34.31 -52.20
N ASN A 454 20.78 35.04 -51.10
CA ASN A 454 21.43 36.36 -50.99
C ASN A 454 22.96 36.26 -51.08
N ARG A 455 23.60 35.28 -50.44
CA ARG A 455 25.05 35.05 -50.58
C ARG A 455 25.48 34.70 -52.00
N VAL A 456 24.69 33.89 -52.73
CA VAL A 456 24.95 33.59 -54.12
C VAL A 456 24.84 34.86 -54.98
N ARG A 457 23.84 35.71 -54.72
CA ARG A 457 23.65 36.98 -55.44
C ARG A 457 24.77 37.97 -55.20
N ASP A 458 25.24 38.07 -53.95
CA ASP A 458 26.39 38.94 -53.59
C ASP A 458 27.70 38.43 -54.23
N ASN A 459 27.92 37.12 -54.26
CA ASN A 459 29.07 36.55 -54.96
C ASN A 459 29.05 36.75 -56.48
N THR A 460 27.85 36.66 -57.10
CA THR A 460 27.69 36.91 -58.54
C THR A 460 28.01 38.36 -58.87
N SER A 461 27.52 39.32 -58.07
CA SER A 461 27.82 40.75 -58.20
C SER A 461 29.30 41.06 -58.08
N GLN A 462 30.00 40.44 -57.10
CA GLN A 462 31.47 40.61 -56.94
C GLN A 462 32.24 40.01 -58.13
N VAL A 463 31.74 38.92 -58.76
CA VAL A 463 32.38 38.35 -59.96
C VAL A 463 32.15 39.25 -61.16
N GLU A 464 30.96 39.82 -61.36
CA GLU A 464 30.66 40.77 -62.41
C GLU A 464 31.51 42.03 -62.27
N ASP A 465 31.68 42.60 -61.08
CA ASP A 465 32.53 43.74 -60.81
C ASP A 465 34.03 43.47 -61.12
N LYS A 466 34.53 42.27 -60.77
CA LYS A 466 35.90 41.83 -61.11
C LYS A 466 36.07 41.63 -62.60
N VAL A 467 35.08 41.08 -63.31
CA VAL A 467 35.13 40.92 -64.76
C VAL A 467 35.08 42.24 -65.45
N LYS A 468 34.33 43.23 -64.97
CA LYS A 468 34.32 44.62 -65.47
C LYS A 468 35.65 45.31 -65.30
N LEU A 469 36.28 45.21 -64.12
CA LEU A 469 37.58 45.72 -63.81
C LEU A 469 38.70 45.17 -64.76
N LEU A 470 38.62 43.81 -65.02
CA LEU A 470 39.54 43.18 -65.97
C LEU A 470 39.36 43.62 -67.43
N ARG A 471 38.12 43.93 -67.85
CA ARG A 471 37.85 44.53 -69.20
C ARG A 471 38.38 45.91 -69.31
N ASP A 472 38.20 46.75 -68.29
CA ASP A 472 38.70 48.14 -68.29
C ASP A 472 40.23 48.19 -68.25
N THR A 473 40.94 47.32 -67.52
CA THR A 473 42.43 47.20 -67.53
C THR A 473 42.95 46.70 -68.87
N ASN A 474 42.26 45.77 -69.55
CA ASN A 474 42.71 45.34 -70.91
C ASN A 474 42.47 46.40 -71.99
N ARG A 475 41.49 47.30 -71.80
CA ARG A 475 41.21 48.38 -72.72
C ARG A 475 42.28 49.50 -72.61
N THR A 476 42.71 49.84 -71.36
CA THR A 476 43.80 50.79 -71.14
C THR A 476 45.15 50.24 -71.61
N SER A 477 45.36 48.90 -71.57
CA SER A 477 46.63 48.30 -72.08
C SER A 477 46.67 48.29 -73.62
N ALA A 478 45.51 48.22 -74.31
CA ALA A 478 45.42 48.30 -75.77
C ALA A 478 45.64 49.70 -76.28
N GLU A 479 45.12 50.75 -75.60
CA GLU A 479 45.32 52.17 -75.96
C GLU A 479 46.77 52.66 -75.75
N VAL A 480 47.49 52.09 -74.77
CA VAL A 480 48.94 52.40 -74.55
C VAL A 480 49.84 51.74 -75.61
N ASN A 481 49.41 50.58 -76.22
CA ASN A 481 50.18 49.96 -77.29
C ASN A 481 49.96 50.57 -78.68
N GLU A 482 48.80 51.25 -78.94
CA GLU A 482 48.62 51.99 -80.19
C GLU A 482 49.36 53.30 -80.19
N GLN A 483 49.58 53.98 -79.04
CA GLN A 483 50.42 55.24 -78.97
C GLN A 483 51.92 55.04 -79.11
N ASN A 484 52.44 53.81 -78.97
CA ASN A 484 53.88 53.50 -79.09
C ASN A 484 54.26 53.02 -80.51
N ASN A 485 53.31 52.81 -81.43
CA ASN A 485 53.62 52.42 -82.81
C ASN A 485 53.60 53.58 -83.81
N ASP A 486 53.22 54.81 -83.41
CA ASP A 486 53.24 55.98 -84.28
C ASP A 486 54.52 56.92 -84.11
N ASN A 487 55.49 56.44 -83.38
CA ASN A 487 56.75 57.12 -83.19
C ASN A 487 57.99 56.22 -83.41
N ALA A 488 58.03 55.46 -84.55
CA ALA A 488 59.29 54.87 -85.05
C ALA A 488 59.37 54.92 -86.58
#